data_ae11f602009bdc7d545229e8b1406efe
#
_entry.id   ae11f602009bdc7d545229e8b1406efe
#
_cell.length_a   1.000
_cell.length_b   1.000
_cell.length_c   1.000
_cell.angle_alpha   90.00
_cell.angle_beta   90.00
_cell.angle_gamma   90.00
#
_symmetry.space_group_name_H-M   'P 1'
#
loop_
_entity.id
_entity.type
_entity.pdbx_description
1 polymer ?
#
loop_
_entity_poly.entity_id
_entity_poly.type
_entity_poly.pdbx_seq_one_letter_code
_entity_poly.pdbx_strand_id
1 'polypeptide(L)'
;ALAHAMENLRKNLLLFCYQLGYLRKGKERLNTSLNTLRPALAQYNQVAKDIRDKTKERRSVLSEKKALSAVHVFRHRELAAKIAALTEDLEELRSEKNLLLASLAYTEEDAAEQFPKDIAAMEQSLKRLEEREQKYSAELDAALNEYAGLREQAQGFDPVQLYEARQAIRPGKEQEAESRAQQVYGEKYSPLLMFDSKKAVSRMLHEDMERQAVRRMMRRAQEGQQIPQKKKDKGQER
;
A
#
# COMPACT_ATOMS: atom_id res chain seq x y z
N ALA A 1 -19.68 31.63 24.62
CA ALA A 1 -19.79 30.17 24.82
C ALA A 1 -20.01 29.45 23.47
N LEU A 2 -21.04 29.77 22.66
CA LEU A 2 -21.39 29.09 21.42
C LEU A 2 -20.24 29.13 20.37
N ALA A 3 -19.64 30.30 20.14
CA ALA A 3 -18.50 30.44 19.21
C ALA A 3 -17.32 29.55 19.61
N HIS A 4 -17.02 29.42 20.91
CA HIS A 4 -15.99 28.50 21.42
C HIS A 4 -16.33 27.03 21.16
N ALA A 5 -17.55 26.62 21.44
CA ALA A 5 -18.00 25.25 21.19
C ALA A 5 -17.88 24.90 19.68
N MET A 6 -18.34 25.79 18.82
CA MET A 6 -18.24 25.61 17.36
C MET A 6 -16.79 25.52 16.88
N GLU A 7 -15.87 26.36 17.37
CA GLU A 7 -14.47 26.30 16.94
C GLU A 7 -13.72 25.06 17.47
N ASN A 8 -13.99 24.65 18.70
CA ASN A 8 -13.42 23.42 19.24
C ASN A 8 -13.90 22.19 18.45
N LEU A 9 -15.17 22.14 18.13
CA LEU A 9 -15.73 21.03 17.36
C LEU A 9 -15.22 21.03 15.92
N ARG A 10 -15.05 22.22 15.32
CA ARG A 10 -14.42 22.36 14.00
C ARG A 10 -13.01 21.75 13.96
N LYS A 11 -12.19 21.98 14.98
CA LYS A 11 -10.85 21.38 15.10
C LYS A 11 -10.91 19.86 15.13
N ASN A 12 -11.82 19.30 15.91
CA ASN A 12 -12.01 17.85 16.00
C ASN A 12 -12.47 17.26 14.66
N LEU A 13 -13.41 17.92 13.98
CA LEU A 13 -13.86 17.51 12.65
C LEU A 13 -12.71 17.48 11.64
N LEU A 14 -11.86 18.52 11.61
CA LEU A 14 -10.67 18.55 10.77
C LEU A 14 -9.72 17.41 11.09
N LEU A 15 -9.47 17.15 12.36
CA LEU A 15 -8.59 16.08 12.80
C LEU A 15 -9.12 14.70 12.34
N PHE A 16 -10.40 14.42 12.56
CA PHE A 16 -11.01 13.15 12.14
C PHE A 16 -10.97 12.97 10.63
N CYS A 17 -11.27 14.03 9.88
CA CYS A 17 -11.18 13.99 8.42
C CYS A 17 -9.75 13.71 7.94
N TYR A 18 -8.76 14.35 8.56
CA TYR A 18 -7.34 14.11 8.26
C TYR A 18 -6.93 12.67 8.55
N GLN A 19 -7.31 12.15 9.70
CA GLN A 19 -7.04 10.76 10.09
C GLN A 19 -7.70 9.77 9.13
N LEU A 20 -8.96 9.98 8.78
CA LEU A 20 -9.68 9.14 7.82
C LEU A 20 -9.03 9.14 6.43
N GLY A 21 -8.62 10.31 5.94
CA GLY A 21 -7.91 10.43 4.68
C GLY A 21 -6.60 9.64 4.68
N TYR A 22 -5.83 9.74 5.77
CA TYR A 22 -4.58 9.00 5.95
C TYR A 22 -4.80 7.47 5.96
N LEU A 23 -5.79 7.00 6.73
CA LEU A 23 -6.12 5.58 6.83
C LEU A 23 -6.58 5.00 5.50
N ARG A 24 -7.46 5.68 4.78
CA ARG A 24 -7.95 5.25 3.46
C ARG A 24 -6.82 5.09 2.46
N LYS A 25 -5.90 6.03 2.43
CA LYS A 25 -4.74 5.98 1.56
C LYS A 25 -3.77 4.85 1.93
N GLY A 26 -3.60 4.61 3.24
CA GLY A 26 -2.84 3.46 3.74
C GLY A 26 -3.45 2.13 3.29
N LYS A 27 -4.78 1.99 3.42
CA LYS A 27 -5.53 0.81 2.94
C LYS A 27 -5.38 0.59 1.45
N GLU A 28 -5.53 1.64 0.64
CA GLU A 28 -5.40 1.56 -0.81
C GLU A 28 -4.02 1.03 -1.23
N ARG A 29 -2.96 1.53 -0.61
CA ARG A 29 -1.59 1.04 -0.87
C ARG A 29 -1.40 -0.41 -0.49
N LEU A 30 -1.88 -0.81 0.69
CA LEU A 30 -1.79 -2.21 1.12
C LEU A 30 -2.58 -3.13 0.21
N ASN A 31 -3.80 -2.73 -0.19
CA ASN A 31 -4.61 -3.48 -1.13
C ASN A 31 -3.93 -3.62 -2.49
N THR A 32 -3.34 -2.55 -3.02
CA THR A 32 -2.59 -2.59 -4.28
C THR A 32 -1.41 -3.57 -4.18
N SER A 33 -0.64 -3.51 -3.09
CA SER A 33 0.46 -4.44 -2.86
C SER A 33 -0.02 -5.89 -2.73
N LEU A 34 -1.08 -6.14 -1.94
CA LEU A 34 -1.65 -7.47 -1.76
C LEU A 34 -2.23 -8.05 -3.06
N ASN A 35 -2.85 -7.22 -3.89
CA ASN A 35 -3.37 -7.64 -5.20
C ASN A 35 -2.26 -8.08 -6.17
N THR A 36 -1.04 -7.58 -5.99
CA THR A 36 0.13 -8.02 -6.75
C THR A 36 0.79 -9.24 -6.12
N LEU A 37 0.97 -9.23 -4.79
CA LEU A 37 1.75 -10.25 -4.10
C LEU A 37 1.02 -11.59 -3.94
N ARG A 38 -0.30 -11.59 -3.71
CA ARG A 38 -1.08 -12.83 -3.56
C ARG A 38 -1.04 -13.73 -4.80
N PRO A 39 -1.31 -13.22 -6.03
CA PRO A 39 -1.18 -14.02 -7.24
C PRO A 39 0.26 -14.51 -7.46
N ALA A 40 1.24 -13.66 -7.19
CA ALA A 40 2.64 -14.01 -7.33
C ALA A 40 3.07 -15.12 -6.37
N LEU A 41 2.60 -15.11 -5.11
CA LEU A 41 2.82 -16.21 -4.17
C LEU A 41 2.16 -17.50 -4.65
N ALA A 42 0.95 -17.44 -5.19
CA ALA A 42 0.25 -18.60 -5.73
C ALA A 42 1.03 -19.20 -6.92
N GLN A 43 1.51 -18.36 -7.83
CA GLN A 43 2.36 -18.77 -8.96
C GLN A 43 3.67 -19.39 -8.48
N TYR A 44 4.36 -18.76 -7.52
CA TYR A 44 5.58 -19.30 -6.91
C TYR A 44 5.37 -20.70 -6.35
N ASN A 45 4.30 -20.88 -5.58
CA ASN A 45 3.96 -22.18 -4.98
C ASN A 45 3.66 -23.24 -6.04
N GLN A 46 2.97 -22.87 -7.14
CA GLN A 46 2.68 -23.78 -8.24
C GLN A 46 3.97 -24.20 -8.95
N VAL A 47 4.82 -23.23 -9.35
CA VAL A 47 6.10 -23.53 -10.01
C VAL A 47 7.01 -24.36 -9.12
N ALA A 48 7.07 -24.05 -7.81
CA ALA A 48 7.84 -24.83 -6.86
C ALA A 48 7.33 -26.26 -6.69
N LYS A 49 6.03 -26.48 -6.82
CA LYS A 49 5.42 -27.80 -6.84
C LYS A 49 5.79 -28.54 -8.13
N ASP A 50 5.65 -27.91 -9.28
CA ASP A 50 5.95 -28.51 -10.58
C ASP A 50 7.43 -28.92 -10.69
N ILE A 51 8.35 -28.10 -10.19
CA ILE A 51 9.79 -28.46 -10.07
C ILE A 51 9.97 -29.72 -9.22
N ARG A 52 9.28 -29.84 -8.09
CA ARG A 52 9.37 -31.02 -7.22
C ARG A 52 8.83 -32.28 -7.91
N ASP A 53 7.70 -32.15 -8.56
CA ASP A 53 7.03 -33.29 -9.21
C ASP A 53 7.83 -33.76 -10.44
N LYS A 54 8.29 -32.85 -11.31
CA LYS A 54 9.17 -33.18 -12.44
C LYS A 54 10.53 -33.72 -11.99
N THR A 55 11.06 -33.25 -10.86
CA THR A 55 12.31 -33.81 -10.29
C THR A 55 12.12 -35.24 -9.82
N LYS A 56 10.98 -35.57 -9.21
CA LYS A 56 10.64 -36.94 -8.82
C LYS A 56 10.48 -37.83 -10.05
N GLU A 57 9.74 -37.36 -11.05
CA GLU A 57 9.56 -38.10 -12.32
C GLU A 57 10.90 -38.37 -12.98
N ARG A 58 11.76 -37.35 -13.11
CA ARG A 58 13.10 -37.53 -13.68
C ARG A 58 13.94 -38.56 -12.93
N ARG A 59 13.87 -38.56 -11.58
CA ARG A 59 14.55 -39.57 -10.75
C ARG A 59 14.01 -40.97 -11.02
N SER A 60 12.71 -41.13 -11.14
CA SER A 60 12.06 -42.42 -11.46
C SER A 60 12.50 -42.93 -12.81
N VAL A 61 12.47 -42.09 -13.86
CA VAL A 61 12.92 -42.47 -15.21
C VAL A 61 14.42 -42.79 -15.24
N LEU A 62 15.23 -42.06 -14.48
CA LEU A 62 16.65 -42.40 -14.34
C LEU A 62 16.88 -43.75 -13.67
N SER A 63 16.11 -44.10 -12.64
CA SER A 63 16.20 -45.40 -11.99
C SER A 63 15.76 -46.54 -12.91
N GLU A 64 14.67 -46.35 -13.67
CA GLU A 64 14.22 -47.28 -14.69
C GLU A 64 15.31 -47.52 -15.76
N LYS A 65 15.89 -46.43 -16.29
CA LYS A 65 16.98 -46.56 -17.25
C LYS A 65 18.20 -47.30 -16.72
N LYS A 66 18.56 -47.10 -15.43
CA LYS A 66 19.67 -47.82 -14.78
C LYS A 66 19.39 -49.32 -14.57
N ALA A 67 18.13 -49.68 -14.31
CA ALA A 67 17.72 -51.06 -14.09
C ALA A 67 17.58 -51.85 -15.40
N LEU A 68 17.50 -51.19 -16.55
CA LEU A 68 17.31 -51.82 -17.84
C LEU A 68 18.59 -52.52 -18.31
N SER A 69 18.44 -53.75 -18.84
CA SER A 69 19.55 -54.48 -19.47
C SER A 69 20.01 -53.78 -20.79
N ALA A 70 21.28 -53.82 -21.08
CA ALA A 70 21.91 -53.25 -22.29
C ALA A 70 21.29 -53.75 -23.62
N VAL A 71 20.57 -54.83 -23.60
CA VAL A 71 19.91 -55.42 -24.78
C VAL A 71 18.73 -54.56 -25.28
N HIS A 72 18.12 -53.74 -24.41
CA HIS A 72 16.93 -52.95 -24.72
C HIS A 72 17.29 -51.53 -25.27
N VAL A 73 18.04 -51.50 -26.36
CA VAL A 73 18.58 -50.26 -26.96
C VAL A 73 17.50 -49.22 -27.28
N PHE A 74 16.36 -49.61 -27.84
CA PHE A 74 15.24 -48.72 -28.12
C PHE A 74 14.67 -48.06 -26.87
N ARG A 75 14.44 -48.85 -25.83
CA ARG A 75 13.92 -48.34 -24.56
C ARG A 75 14.92 -47.45 -23.88
N HIS A 76 16.22 -47.73 -23.95
CA HIS A 76 17.27 -46.84 -23.46
C HIS A 76 17.27 -45.46 -24.17
N ARG A 77 17.01 -45.46 -25.46
CA ARG A 77 16.94 -44.21 -26.28
C ARG A 77 15.68 -43.40 -25.91
N GLU A 78 14.52 -44.08 -25.75
CA GLU A 78 13.28 -43.44 -25.35
C GLU A 78 13.38 -42.80 -23.95
N LEU A 79 13.90 -43.54 -22.98
CA LEU A 79 14.13 -43.01 -21.62
C LEU A 79 15.17 -41.87 -21.59
N ALA A 80 16.19 -41.94 -22.44
CA ALA A 80 17.15 -40.86 -22.58
C ALA A 80 16.50 -39.58 -23.12
N ALA A 81 15.67 -39.69 -24.15
CA ALA A 81 14.89 -38.56 -24.68
C ALA A 81 13.94 -37.97 -23.65
N LYS A 82 13.23 -38.83 -22.87
CA LYS A 82 12.37 -38.37 -21.79
C LYS A 82 13.14 -37.64 -20.66
N ILE A 83 14.33 -38.14 -20.30
CA ILE A 83 15.21 -37.46 -19.31
C ILE A 83 15.67 -36.10 -19.83
N ALA A 84 16.02 -35.98 -21.13
CA ALA A 84 16.42 -34.73 -21.74
C ALA A 84 15.27 -33.70 -21.69
N ALA A 85 14.07 -34.10 -22.13
CA ALA A 85 12.89 -33.24 -22.06
C ALA A 85 12.56 -32.78 -20.64
N LEU A 86 12.56 -33.70 -19.66
CA LEU A 86 12.34 -33.35 -18.25
C LEU A 86 13.43 -32.43 -17.67
N THR A 87 14.64 -32.50 -18.21
CA THR A 87 15.74 -31.60 -17.78
C THR A 87 15.52 -30.21 -18.34
N GLU A 88 15.15 -30.09 -19.61
CA GLU A 88 14.80 -28.82 -20.24
C GLU A 88 13.62 -28.14 -19.53
N ASP A 89 12.52 -28.86 -19.30
CA ASP A 89 11.37 -28.39 -18.52
C ASP A 89 11.76 -27.89 -17.13
N LEU A 90 12.68 -28.57 -16.45
CA LEU A 90 13.15 -28.18 -15.12
C LEU A 90 14.00 -26.90 -15.17
N GLU A 91 14.77 -26.70 -16.23
CA GLU A 91 15.55 -25.48 -16.44
C GLU A 91 14.64 -24.28 -16.73
N GLU A 92 13.60 -24.46 -17.56
CA GLU A 92 12.58 -23.45 -17.82
C GLU A 92 11.83 -23.05 -16.54
N LEU A 93 11.33 -24.03 -15.77
CA LEU A 93 10.62 -23.75 -14.51
C LEU A 93 11.50 -23.05 -13.47
N ARG A 94 12.79 -23.40 -13.40
CA ARG A 94 13.73 -22.69 -12.52
C ARG A 94 13.98 -21.27 -12.97
N SER A 95 14.09 -21.05 -14.28
CA SER A 95 14.23 -19.71 -14.85
C SER A 95 12.99 -18.88 -14.55
N GLU A 96 11.79 -19.42 -14.77
CA GLU A 96 10.53 -18.76 -14.43
C GLU A 96 10.47 -18.39 -12.92
N LYS A 97 10.79 -19.34 -12.04
CA LYS A 97 10.86 -19.09 -10.61
C LYS A 97 11.79 -17.94 -10.26
N ASN A 98 13.00 -17.93 -10.83
CA ASN A 98 13.99 -16.91 -10.55
C ASN A 98 13.58 -15.53 -11.08
N LEU A 99 12.96 -15.46 -12.27
CA LEU A 99 12.41 -14.22 -12.82
C LEU A 99 11.28 -13.66 -11.94
N LEU A 100 10.39 -14.53 -11.46
CA LEU A 100 9.31 -14.14 -10.55
C LEU A 100 9.87 -13.54 -9.25
N LEU A 101 10.83 -14.23 -8.63
CA LEU A 101 11.47 -13.74 -7.39
C LEU A 101 12.24 -12.43 -7.61
N ALA A 102 12.98 -12.31 -8.70
CA ALA A 102 13.69 -11.09 -9.04
C ALA A 102 12.74 -9.91 -9.25
N SER A 103 11.59 -10.14 -9.89
CA SER A 103 10.57 -9.09 -10.09
C SER A 103 9.97 -8.56 -8.79
N LEU A 104 9.99 -9.37 -7.73
CA LEU A 104 9.45 -9.06 -6.40
C LEU A 104 10.54 -8.67 -5.38
N ALA A 105 11.80 -8.67 -5.80
CA ALA A 105 12.97 -8.42 -4.96
C ALA A 105 13.14 -9.39 -3.78
N TYR A 106 12.72 -10.66 -3.96
CA TYR A 106 13.00 -11.75 -3.02
C TYR A 106 14.19 -12.58 -3.50
N THR A 107 14.98 -13.08 -2.53
CA THR A 107 15.96 -14.12 -2.80
C THR A 107 15.31 -15.50 -2.76
N GLU A 108 15.97 -16.53 -3.26
CA GLU A 108 15.44 -17.90 -3.21
C GLU A 108 15.33 -18.43 -1.78
N GLU A 109 16.25 -18.02 -0.91
CA GLU A 109 16.27 -18.40 0.50
C GLU A 109 15.11 -17.73 1.26
N ASP A 110 14.83 -16.46 0.99
CA ASP A 110 13.77 -15.70 1.65
C ASP A 110 12.37 -16.08 1.15
N ALA A 111 12.25 -16.55 -0.08
CA ALA A 111 10.96 -16.71 -0.75
C ALA A 111 10.04 -17.72 -0.06
N ALA A 112 10.58 -18.81 0.48
CA ALA A 112 9.78 -19.84 1.11
C ALA A 112 9.23 -19.41 2.48
N GLU A 113 9.94 -18.58 3.21
CA GLU A 113 9.62 -18.20 4.57
C GLU A 113 9.14 -16.76 4.69
N GLN A 114 9.85 -15.82 4.09
CA GLN A 114 9.57 -14.39 4.25
C GLN A 114 8.38 -13.92 3.41
N PHE A 115 8.24 -14.41 2.18
CA PHE A 115 7.15 -13.98 1.29
C PHE A 115 5.75 -14.21 1.88
N PRO A 116 5.40 -15.40 2.41
CA PRO A 116 4.11 -15.60 3.09
C PRO A 116 3.96 -14.74 4.35
N LYS A 117 5.05 -14.52 5.11
CA LYS A 117 5.02 -13.68 6.31
C LYS A 117 4.73 -12.21 5.99
N ASP A 118 5.32 -11.70 4.91
CA ASP A 118 5.09 -10.32 4.47
C ASP A 118 3.63 -10.09 4.06
N ILE A 119 3.03 -11.06 3.33
CA ILE A 119 1.61 -11.00 2.99
C ILE A 119 0.75 -11.02 4.27
N ALA A 120 1.01 -11.93 5.19
CA ALA A 120 0.26 -12.02 6.45
C ALA A 120 0.40 -10.74 7.29
N ALA A 121 1.59 -10.13 7.34
CA ALA A 121 1.81 -8.86 8.03
C ALA A 121 1.06 -7.70 7.37
N MET A 122 1.00 -7.66 6.03
CA MET A 122 0.22 -6.67 5.29
C MET A 122 -1.28 -6.85 5.54
N GLU A 123 -1.80 -8.08 5.56
CA GLU A 123 -3.21 -8.39 5.86
C GLU A 123 -3.57 -7.97 7.28
N GLN A 124 -2.73 -8.26 8.25
CA GLN A 124 -2.93 -7.82 9.63
C GLN A 124 -2.93 -6.29 9.74
N SER A 125 -2.03 -5.63 9.01
CA SER A 125 -1.97 -4.17 8.97
C SER A 125 -3.23 -3.59 8.32
N LEU A 126 -3.72 -4.19 7.25
CA LEU A 126 -4.97 -3.79 6.58
C LEU A 126 -6.16 -3.87 7.55
N LYS A 127 -6.30 -4.99 8.27
CA LYS A 127 -7.35 -5.17 9.27
C LYS A 127 -7.31 -4.08 10.36
N ARG A 128 -6.11 -3.78 10.88
CA ARG A 128 -5.94 -2.69 11.87
C ARG A 128 -6.33 -1.31 11.33
N LEU A 129 -6.05 -1.05 10.05
CA LEU A 129 -6.46 0.21 9.42
C LEU A 129 -7.99 0.26 9.24
N GLU A 130 -8.63 -0.86 8.94
CA GLU A 130 -10.09 -0.96 8.82
C GLU A 130 -10.79 -0.71 10.16
N GLU A 131 -10.31 -1.32 11.23
CA GLU A 131 -10.83 -1.11 12.58
C GLU A 131 -10.71 0.37 13.01
N ARG A 132 -9.57 0.99 12.72
CA ARG A 132 -9.35 2.43 12.97
C ARG A 132 -10.23 3.31 12.12
N GLU A 133 -10.41 2.99 10.84
CA GLU A 133 -11.29 3.75 9.95
C GLU A 133 -12.73 3.73 10.45
N GLN A 134 -13.24 2.58 10.88
CA GLN A 134 -14.58 2.46 11.45
C GLN A 134 -14.73 3.33 12.69
N LYS A 135 -13.75 3.29 13.61
CA LYS A 135 -13.74 4.12 14.80
C LYS A 135 -13.79 5.61 14.47
N TYR A 136 -12.87 6.11 13.67
CA TYR A 136 -12.83 7.53 13.32
C TYR A 136 -14.01 7.98 12.46
N SER A 137 -14.59 7.08 11.66
CA SER A 137 -15.84 7.39 10.95
C SER A 137 -17.00 7.60 11.90
N ALA A 138 -17.14 6.77 12.93
CA ALA A 138 -18.17 6.93 13.95
C ALA A 138 -17.97 8.22 14.76
N GLU A 139 -16.73 8.53 15.15
CA GLU A 139 -16.38 9.76 15.86
C GLU A 139 -16.67 11.01 15.01
N LEU A 140 -16.38 10.95 13.69
CA LEU A 140 -16.72 12.02 12.76
C LEU A 140 -18.24 12.22 12.63
N ASP A 141 -19.01 11.12 12.52
CA ASP A 141 -20.45 11.19 12.40
C ASP A 141 -21.08 11.78 13.67
N ALA A 142 -20.60 11.40 14.86
CA ALA A 142 -21.03 11.97 16.14
C ALA A 142 -20.71 13.49 16.21
N ALA A 143 -19.49 13.88 15.83
CA ALA A 143 -19.07 15.29 15.84
C ALA A 143 -19.85 16.13 14.80
N LEU A 144 -20.23 15.57 13.64
CA LEU A 144 -21.07 16.25 12.65
C LEU A 144 -22.48 16.48 13.17
N ASN A 145 -23.05 15.50 13.87
CA ASN A 145 -24.37 15.65 14.49
C ASN A 145 -24.36 16.72 15.58
N GLU A 146 -23.33 16.74 16.44
CA GLU A 146 -23.15 17.78 17.45
C GLU A 146 -23.00 19.17 16.80
N TYR A 147 -22.22 19.28 15.71
CA TYR A 147 -22.06 20.53 14.98
C TYR A 147 -23.38 21.01 14.35
N ALA A 148 -24.21 20.10 13.85
CA ALA A 148 -25.54 20.45 13.34
C ALA A 148 -26.43 21.05 14.44
N GLY A 149 -26.42 20.47 15.65
CA GLY A 149 -27.13 21.05 16.81
C GLY A 149 -26.61 22.43 17.21
N LEU A 150 -25.29 22.67 17.17
CA LEU A 150 -24.72 24.02 17.40
C LEU A 150 -25.12 25.03 16.32
N ARG A 151 -25.25 24.58 15.05
CA ARG A 151 -25.76 25.43 13.96
C ARG A 151 -27.21 25.83 14.16
N GLU A 152 -28.06 24.92 14.62
CA GLU A 152 -29.45 25.26 14.94
C GLU A 152 -29.52 26.32 16.07
N GLN A 153 -28.72 26.16 17.11
CA GLN A 153 -28.60 27.17 18.17
C GLN A 153 -28.09 28.52 17.62
N ALA A 154 -27.21 28.48 16.62
CA ALA A 154 -26.64 29.66 16.00
C ALA A 154 -27.64 30.49 15.17
N GLN A 155 -28.77 29.91 14.76
CA GLN A 155 -29.82 30.62 13.99
C GLN A 155 -30.45 31.80 14.77
N GLY A 156 -30.35 31.78 16.11
CA GLY A 156 -30.81 32.87 16.95
C GLY A 156 -29.85 34.07 17.07
N PHE A 157 -28.67 34.00 16.42
CA PHE A 157 -27.63 35.04 16.51
C PHE A 157 -27.41 35.69 15.13
N ASP A 158 -26.95 36.95 15.15
CA ASP A 158 -26.50 37.62 13.92
C ASP A 158 -25.31 36.83 13.31
N PRO A 159 -25.43 36.39 12.05
CA PRO A 159 -24.37 35.59 11.41
C PRO A 159 -23.01 36.31 11.33
N VAL A 160 -22.99 37.63 11.15
CA VAL A 160 -21.77 38.43 11.06
C VAL A 160 -21.08 38.48 12.42
N GLN A 161 -21.82 38.79 13.49
CA GLN A 161 -21.29 38.83 14.85
C GLN A 161 -20.76 37.44 15.30
N LEU A 162 -21.48 36.38 14.97
CA LEU A 162 -21.05 35.03 15.29
C LEU A 162 -19.75 34.66 14.52
N TYR A 163 -19.66 35.04 13.25
CA TYR A 163 -18.47 34.81 12.46
C TYR A 163 -17.25 35.56 13.03
N GLU A 164 -17.40 36.87 13.32
CA GLU A 164 -16.34 37.68 13.93
C GLU A 164 -15.89 37.09 15.29
N ALA A 165 -16.83 36.71 16.14
CA ALA A 165 -16.52 36.07 17.42
C ALA A 165 -15.76 34.77 17.26
N ARG A 166 -16.06 33.98 16.24
CA ARG A 166 -15.33 32.74 15.92
C ARG A 166 -13.92 33.03 15.39
N GLN A 167 -13.76 34.02 14.54
CA GLN A 167 -12.44 34.43 14.04
C GLN A 167 -11.53 34.96 15.16
N ALA A 168 -12.07 35.75 16.08
CA ALA A 168 -11.33 36.28 17.21
C ALA A 168 -10.79 35.21 18.19
N ILE A 169 -11.41 34.03 18.23
CA ILE A 169 -11.03 32.91 19.11
C ILE A 169 -9.94 32.05 18.45
N ARG A 170 -9.81 32.08 17.13
CA ARG A 170 -8.85 31.24 16.39
C ARG A 170 -7.41 31.67 16.67
N PRO A 171 -6.52 30.75 17.04
CA PRO A 171 -5.09 31.05 17.10
C PRO A 171 -4.54 31.52 15.75
N GLY A 172 -3.58 32.43 15.77
CA GLY A 172 -3.00 33.00 14.54
C GLY A 172 -2.46 31.96 13.55
N LYS A 173 -1.91 30.83 14.04
CA LYS A 173 -1.47 29.71 13.19
C LYS A 173 -2.61 29.01 12.45
N GLU A 174 -3.81 28.97 13.05
CA GLU A 174 -4.99 28.40 12.37
C GLU A 174 -5.54 29.36 11.31
N GLN A 175 -5.47 30.66 11.55
CA GLN A 175 -5.82 31.68 10.54
C GLN A 175 -4.89 31.61 9.34
N GLU A 176 -3.57 31.43 9.57
CA GLU A 176 -2.60 31.21 8.49
C GLU A 176 -2.88 29.91 7.71
N ALA A 177 -3.22 28.83 8.39
CA ALA A 177 -3.58 27.55 7.75
C ALA A 177 -4.85 27.68 6.89
N GLU A 178 -5.85 28.42 7.36
CA GLU A 178 -7.05 28.71 6.60
C GLU A 178 -6.77 29.61 5.39
N SER A 179 -5.98 30.66 5.56
CA SER A 179 -5.58 31.52 4.44
C SER A 179 -4.83 30.74 3.37
N ARG A 180 -3.93 29.84 3.76
CA ARG A 180 -3.24 28.96 2.82
C ARG A 180 -4.20 27.98 2.15
N ALA A 181 -5.13 27.39 2.88
CA ALA A 181 -6.14 26.50 2.33
C ALA A 181 -7.05 27.24 1.34
N GLN A 182 -7.45 28.47 1.65
CA GLN A 182 -8.22 29.31 0.76
C GLN A 182 -7.46 29.68 -0.53
N GLN A 183 -6.16 29.96 -0.42
CA GLN A 183 -5.31 30.20 -1.59
C GLN A 183 -5.17 28.96 -2.48
N VAL A 184 -5.10 27.77 -1.87
CA VAL A 184 -4.93 26.51 -2.61
C VAL A 184 -6.24 26.04 -3.24
N TYR A 185 -7.35 26.19 -2.53
CA TYR A 185 -8.66 25.65 -2.96
C TYR A 185 -9.59 26.72 -3.54
N GLY A 186 -9.20 28.02 -3.48
CA GLY A 186 -9.92 29.14 -4.03
C GLY A 186 -11.34 29.30 -3.45
N GLU A 187 -12.28 29.72 -4.29
CA GLU A 187 -13.69 29.96 -3.90
C GLU A 187 -14.41 28.73 -3.36
N LYS A 188 -13.89 27.53 -3.62
CA LYS A 188 -14.44 26.26 -3.11
C LYS A 188 -14.18 26.05 -1.62
N TYR A 189 -13.27 26.81 -1.03
CA TYR A 189 -12.99 26.75 0.40
C TYR A 189 -13.88 27.73 1.16
N SER A 190 -14.87 27.23 1.84
CA SER A 190 -15.62 27.96 2.85
C SER A 190 -15.55 27.21 4.17
N PRO A 191 -15.04 27.82 5.28
CA PRO A 191 -15.03 27.20 6.59
C PRO A 191 -16.40 26.75 7.06
N LEU A 192 -17.47 27.41 6.60
CA LEU A 192 -18.85 27.04 6.89
C LEU A 192 -19.32 25.86 6.03
N LEU A 193 -19.05 25.89 4.72
CA LEU A 193 -19.41 24.84 3.79
C LEU A 193 -18.60 23.55 4.00
N MET A 194 -17.41 23.68 4.56
CA MET A 194 -16.51 22.55 4.81
C MET A 194 -17.14 21.51 5.75
N PHE A 195 -17.99 21.95 6.66
CA PHE A 195 -18.66 21.08 7.65
C PHE A 195 -20.10 20.72 7.28
N ASP A 196 -20.62 21.30 6.22
CA ASP A 196 -21.97 21.00 5.74
C ASP A 196 -22.07 19.63 5.08
N SER A 197 -20.93 19.06 4.67
CA SER A 197 -20.90 17.77 3.99
C SER A 197 -19.63 16.98 4.33
N LYS A 198 -19.79 15.83 4.99
CA LYS A 198 -18.73 14.83 5.19
C LYS A 198 -17.99 14.51 3.89
N LYS A 199 -18.71 14.46 2.77
CA LYS A 199 -18.19 14.16 1.44
C LYS A 199 -17.29 15.28 0.89
N ALA A 200 -17.62 16.53 1.12
CA ALA A 200 -16.81 17.68 0.70
C ALA A 200 -15.49 17.75 1.49
N VAL A 201 -15.57 17.61 2.81
CA VAL A 201 -14.40 17.57 3.71
C VAL A 201 -13.48 16.40 3.34
N SER A 202 -14.03 15.22 3.15
CA SER A 202 -13.27 14.01 2.77
C SER A 202 -12.55 14.19 1.43
N ARG A 203 -13.19 14.84 0.45
CA ARG A 203 -12.59 15.11 -0.87
C ARG A 203 -11.40 16.07 -0.78
N MET A 204 -11.55 17.18 -0.07
CA MET A 204 -10.48 18.17 0.10
C MET A 204 -9.23 17.57 0.76
N LEU A 205 -9.41 16.76 1.80
CA LEU A 205 -8.31 16.10 2.48
C LEU A 205 -7.65 15.02 1.63
N HIS A 206 -8.43 14.32 0.82
CA HIS A 206 -7.91 13.34 -0.11
C HIS A 206 -6.99 13.98 -1.16
N GLU A 207 -7.41 15.09 -1.77
CA GLU A 207 -6.60 15.84 -2.75
C GLU A 207 -5.29 16.36 -2.16
N ASP A 208 -5.30 16.87 -0.93
CA ASP A 208 -4.07 17.37 -0.27
C ASP A 208 -3.10 16.22 0.07
N MET A 209 -3.64 15.09 0.53
CA MET A 209 -2.84 13.89 0.81
C MET A 209 -2.23 13.28 -0.45
N GLU A 210 -2.92 13.32 -1.60
CA GLU A 210 -2.37 12.88 -2.88
C GLU A 210 -1.16 13.72 -3.28
N ARG A 211 -1.24 15.05 -3.18
CA ARG A 211 -0.11 15.95 -3.46
C ARG A 211 1.09 15.67 -2.55
N GLN A 212 0.85 15.44 -1.26
CA GLN A 212 1.92 15.08 -0.32
C GLN A 212 2.55 13.72 -0.63
N ALA A 213 1.75 12.74 -1.07
CA ALA A 213 2.26 11.43 -1.44
C ALA A 213 3.11 11.48 -2.71
N VAL A 214 2.69 12.23 -3.74
CA VAL A 214 3.49 12.43 -4.96
C VAL A 214 4.83 13.10 -4.62
N ARG A 215 4.84 14.13 -3.75
CA ARG A 215 6.09 14.76 -3.30
C ARG A 215 7.02 13.79 -2.56
N ARG A 216 6.46 12.88 -1.73
CA ARG A 216 7.27 11.85 -1.04
C ARG A 216 7.81 10.81 -2.00
N MET A 217 7.02 10.39 -2.99
CA MET A 217 7.49 9.46 -4.03
C MET A 217 8.61 10.09 -4.87
N MET A 218 8.46 11.36 -5.29
CA MET A 218 9.51 12.07 -6.03
C MET A 218 10.80 12.19 -5.22
N ARG A 219 10.70 12.49 -3.92
CA ARG A 219 11.87 12.55 -3.03
C ARG A 219 12.58 11.19 -2.92
N ARG A 220 11.83 10.11 -2.71
CA ARG A 220 12.39 8.75 -2.66
C ARG A 220 13.02 8.33 -3.99
N ALA A 221 12.43 8.69 -5.12
CA ALA A 221 13.01 8.44 -6.44
C ALA A 221 14.33 9.19 -6.63
N GLN A 222 14.44 10.42 -6.14
CA GLN A 222 15.69 11.21 -6.15
C GLN A 222 16.74 10.62 -5.20
N GLU A 223 16.35 10.18 -4.01
CA GLU A 223 17.24 9.52 -3.04
C GLU A 223 17.72 8.14 -3.55
N GLY A 224 16.86 7.37 -4.23
CA GLY A 224 17.20 6.08 -4.83
C GLY A 224 18.13 6.18 -6.05
N GLN A 225 18.20 7.34 -6.73
CA GLN A 225 19.15 7.57 -7.82
C GLN A 225 20.57 7.91 -7.33
N GLN A 226 20.76 8.15 -6.05
CA GLN A 226 22.08 8.36 -5.43
C GLN A 226 22.70 7.06 -4.91
N ILE A 227 22.63 5.98 -5.68
CA ILE A 227 23.44 4.78 -5.38
C ILE A 227 24.91 5.15 -5.61
N PRO A 228 25.78 5.09 -4.59
CA PRO A 228 27.17 5.40 -4.77
C PRO A 228 27.78 4.39 -5.78
N GLN A 229 28.28 4.91 -6.89
CA GLN A 229 29.09 4.12 -7.80
C GLN A 229 30.27 3.53 -7.00
N LYS A 230 30.26 2.22 -6.81
CA LYS A 230 31.43 1.49 -6.26
C LYS A 230 32.62 1.89 -7.09
N LYS A 231 33.56 2.62 -6.49
CA LYS A 231 34.88 2.86 -7.06
C LYS A 231 35.48 1.49 -7.40
N LYS A 232 35.71 1.24 -8.69
CA LYS A 232 36.55 0.13 -9.14
C LYS A 232 37.93 0.40 -8.60
N ASP A 233 38.35 -0.33 -7.58
CA ASP A 233 39.75 -0.40 -7.19
C ASP A 233 40.54 -0.92 -8.39
N LYS A 234 41.34 -0.04 -8.96
CA LYS A 234 42.40 -0.41 -9.88
C LYS A 234 43.44 -1.14 -9.04
N GLY A 235 43.44 -2.47 -9.14
CA GLY A 235 44.54 -3.29 -8.66
C GLY A 235 45.83 -2.79 -9.30
N GLN A 236 46.75 -2.36 -8.48
CA GLN A 236 48.14 -2.13 -8.87
C GLN A 236 48.78 -3.48 -9.16
N GLU A 237 49.14 -3.67 -10.42
CA GLU A 237 50.21 -4.63 -10.78
C GLU A 237 51.55 -4.18 -10.15
N ARG A 238 52.15 -5.08 -9.40
CA ARG A 238 53.61 -5.24 -9.28
C ARG A 238 53.97 -6.69 -9.07
#